data_8aa90da38bc1cfe838f026615e5d41b7
#
_entry.id   8aa90da38bc1cfe838f026615e5d41b7
#
_cell.length_a   1.000
_cell.length_b   1.000
_cell.length_c   1.000
_cell.angle_alpha   90.00
_cell.angle_beta   90.00
_cell.angle_gamma   90.00
#
_symmetry.space_group_name_H-M   'P 1'
#
loop_
_entity.id
_entity.type
_entity.pdbx_description
1 polymer ?
#
loop_
_entity_poly.entity_id
_entity_poly.type
_entity_poly.pdbx_seq_one_letter_code
_entity_poly.pdbx_strand_id
1 'polypeptide(L)'
;MRTKTTCLLLALAAAWAFADEDPATREHQYFRTYGPSPLFAENTFVGETVEDKALPDAEAWKTRVPRAVWDGPPREVAAFADAWRMVGEKLHKPEKGTNFKRNYVYTPFGKSVFVWGSCFITMFGQYASNVFPFICQLDNFYAAQDSDGFIPRQLGIYDGRSQFERSDLSSIGGNIFAWAELEWFRYSGDKSRLRRVYPVLLAYHEWIRRNRTWKDGTYMSSGWGCGMDNIPRFDTKRYSAEFHHGFISWVDVTFQQVFDAKCLLAIAAAADLPRDAGLEAEIVALTRIANERMWNEETGLYHDLDRDGSPVKARHIGAFWALLAGIAPPDRARRLAAALEDPATFAAPCGTRSLAKGDFGYEPDGGNYWRGGVWCITDWMAVRGLDLCGLSDVAHRLACRHVSAIARVHADTGTIWESYDPERLAPGKLYGKPVRREFVGFSGVTPIAMLIRDVFGMDFTPGKVMWKVRLLERHGIENLTLPDGNVVSLICEQRKSAAEKPVVRVTSTRPIEVVVE
;
A
#
# COMPACT_ATOMS: atom_id res chain seq x y z
N MET A 1 17.13 28.51 42.90
CA MET A 1 17.56 27.32 42.14
C MET A 1 17.00 26.02 42.69
N ARG A 2 15.69 25.93 42.98
CA ARG A 2 15.08 24.67 43.50
C ARG A 2 13.78 24.24 42.79
N THR A 3 13.40 24.87 41.67
CA THR A 3 12.11 24.62 41.02
C THR A 3 12.19 23.89 39.67
N LYS A 4 13.38 23.65 39.13
CA LYS A 4 13.54 22.95 37.82
C LYS A 4 13.77 21.42 37.94
N THR A 5 14.20 20.92 39.11
CA THR A 5 14.50 19.50 39.28
C THR A 5 13.27 18.67 39.61
N THR A 6 12.21 19.28 40.15
CA THR A 6 10.98 18.56 40.53
C THR A 6 10.08 18.24 39.31
N CYS A 7 10.09 19.06 38.28
CA CYS A 7 9.31 18.79 37.05
C CYS A 7 9.91 17.64 36.23
N LEU A 8 11.24 17.47 36.23
CA LEU A 8 11.89 16.41 35.48
C LEU A 8 11.67 15.04 36.10
N LEU A 9 11.61 14.97 37.42
CA LEU A 9 11.33 13.71 38.14
C LEU A 9 9.87 13.26 38.04
N LEU A 10 8.92 14.20 37.90
CA LEU A 10 7.51 13.89 37.67
C LEU A 10 7.27 13.41 36.21
N ALA A 11 7.99 13.94 35.23
CA ALA A 11 7.91 13.47 33.86
C ALA A 11 8.52 12.07 33.67
N LEU A 12 9.61 11.76 34.38
CA LEU A 12 10.21 10.42 34.39
C LEU A 12 9.38 9.39 35.16
N ALA A 13 8.72 9.77 36.26
CA ALA A 13 7.83 8.89 36.98
C ALA A 13 6.55 8.56 36.19
N ALA A 14 6.02 9.49 35.41
CA ALA A 14 4.90 9.22 34.50
C ALA A 14 5.25 8.25 33.37
N ALA A 15 6.50 8.29 32.85
CA ALA A 15 6.96 7.37 31.81
C ALA A 15 7.14 5.91 32.34
N TRP A 16 7.37 5.72 33.63
CA TRP A 16 7.54 4.39 34.23
C TRP A 16 6.22 3.77 34.74
N ALA A 17 5.18 4.57 34.98
CA ALA A 17 3.88 4.05 35.40
C ALA A 17 3.12 3.28 34.31
N PHE A 18 3.55 3.35 33.06
CA PHE A 18 2.89 2.66 31.92
C PHE A 18 3.48 1.27 31.62
N ALA A 19 4.52 0.84 32.33
CA ALA A 19 5.24 -0.40 31.99
C ALA A 19 4.57 -1.70 32.48
N ASP A 20 3.60 -1.63 33.40
CA ASP A 20 3.03 -2.78 34.09
C ASP A 20 1.49 -2.95 33.99
N GLU A 21 0.82 -2.21 33.10
CA GLU A 21 -0.63 -2.37 32.97
C GLU A 21 -1.00 -3.61 32.13
N ASP A 22 -1.96 -4.40 32.60
CA ASP A 22 -2.52 -5.56 31.90
C ASP A 22 -2.98 -5.16 30.48
N PRO A 23 -2.59 -5.90 29.42
CA PRO A 23 -3.08 -5.68 28.07
C PRO A 23 -4.59 -5.57 27.94
N ALA A 24 -5.35 -6.26 28.82
CA ALA A 24 -6.81 -6.19 28.86
C ALA A 24 -7.34 -4.81 29.25
N THR A 25 -6.56 -4.02 30.00
CA THR A 25 -6.95 -2.67 30.43
C THR A 25 -6.54 -1.59 29.43
N ARG A 26 -5.71 -1.91 28.44
CA ARG A 26 -5.26 -0.97 27.41
C ARG A 26 -6.38 -0.49 26.48
N GLU A 27 -7.44 -1.25 26.28
CA GLU A 27 -8.62 -0.77 25.53
C GLU A 27 -9.10 0.58 26.04
N HIS A 28 -9.01 0.82 27.34
CA HIS A 28 -9.43 2.07 27.95
C HIS A 28 -8.39 3.20 27.85
N GLN A 29 -7.16 2.92 27.42
CA GLN A 29 -6.10 3.92 27.29
C GLN A 29 -6.21 4.77 26.01
N TYR A 30 -6.84 4.27 24.95
CA TYR A 30 -7.05 5.01 23.69
C TYR A 30 -7.76 6.35 23.88
N PHE A 31 -8.58 6.46 24.89
CA PHE A 31 -9.35 7.66 25.22
C PHE A 31 -8.55 8.74 25.94
N ARG A 32 -7.29 8.47 26.30
CA ARG A 32 -6.50 9.37 27.18
C ARG A 32 -5.42 10.16 26.44
N THR A 33 -5.17 9.89 25.15
CA THR A 33 -3.99 10.38 24.43
C THR A 33 -4.30 11.34 23.29
N TYR A 34 -5.49 11.92 23.26
CA TYR A 34 -5.94 12.84 22.20
C TYR A 34 -5.56 14.30 22.49
N GLY A 35 -4.34 14.52 22.95
CA GLY A 35 -3.80 15.87 23.09
C GLY A 35 -3.37 16.44 21.74
N PRO A 36 -3.43 17.79 21.54
CA PRO A 36 -3.02 18.42 20.31
C PRO A 36 -1.58 18.07 19.92
N SER A 37 -1.34 17.78 18.65
CA SER A 37 -0.02 17.62 18.07
C SER A 37 0.56 18.98 17.69
N PRO A 38 1.79 19.33 18.11
CA PRO A 38 2.42 20.59 17.68
C PRO A 38 2.62 20.65 16.16
N LEU A 39 2.77 19.51 15.49
CA LEU A 39 2.93 19.40 14.04
C LEU A 39 1.65 19.77 13.28
N PHE A 40 0.48 19.70 13.91
CA PHE A 40 -0.78 20.07 13.26
C PHE A 40 -0.79 21.56 12.85
N ALA A 41 -0.10 22.44 13.57
CA ALA A 41 0.01 23.84 13.19
C ALA A 41 0.69 24.06 11.82
N GLU A 42 1.47 23.09 11.36
CA GLU A 42 2.15 23.11 10.06
C GLU A 42 1.30 22.48 8.93
N ASN A 43 0.13 21.91 9.24
CA ASN A 43 -0.77 21.32 8.25
C ASN A 43 -1.50 22.40 7.46
N THR A 44 -0.97 22.73 6.29
CA THR A 44 -1.55 23.76 5.41
C THR A 44 -2.77 23.26 4.60
N PHE A 45 -3.07 21.95 4.57
CA PHE A 45 -4.19 21.39 3.81
C PHE A 45 -5.55 21.69 4.46
N VAL A 46 -5.60 21.81 5.78
CA VAL A 46 -6.84 22.06 6.54
C VAL A 46 -7.52 23.37 6.09
N GLY A 47 -6.72 24.40 5.82
CA GLY A 47 -7.21 25.74 5.40
C GLY A 47 -7.50 25.89 3.91
N GLU A 48 -7.29 24.85 3.10
CA GLU A 48 -7.45 24.96 1.65
C GLU A 48 -8.91 25.09 1.21
N THR A 49 -9.10 25.85 0.13
CA THR A 49 -10.39 25.96 -0.56
C THR A 49 -10.62 24.74 -1.45
N VAL A 50 -11.91 24.45 -1.70
CA VAL A 50 -12.30 23.42 -2.65
C VAL A 50 -11.83 23.80 -4.05
N GLU A 51 -11.15 22.86 -4.72
CA GLU A 51 -10.72 23.04 -6.10
C GLU A 51 -11.91 22.80 -7.05
N ASP A 52 -12.31 23.79 -7.82
CA ASP A 52 -13.35 23.64 -8.86
C ASP A 52 -12.72 23.43 -10.25
N LYS A 53 -11.92 22.37 -10.39
CA LYS A 53 -11.39 21.97 -11.71
C LYS A 53 -12.37 21.02 -12.40
N ALA A 54 -12.57 21.23 -13.70
CA ALA A 54 -13.30 20.30 -14.54
C ALA A 54 -12.62 18.92 -14.57
N LEU A 55 -13.39 17.87 -14.59
CA LEU A 55 -12.90 16.53 -14.90
C LEU A 55 -12.55 16.45 -16.39
N PRO A 56 -11.54 15.64 -16.77
CA PRO A 56 -11.28 15.37 -18.18
C PRO A 56 -12.51 14.71 -18.82
N ASP A 57 -12.83 15.08 -20.03
CA ASP A 57 -13.84 14.38 -20.82
C ASP A 57 -13.32 13.02 -21.32
N ALA A 58 -14.21 12.18 -21.83
CA ALA A 58 -13.87 10.83 -22.24
C ALA A 58 -12.86 10.78 -23.39
N GLU A 59 -12.85 11.76 -24.28
CA GLU A 59 -11.90 11.82 -25.40
C GLU A 59 -10.53 12.28 -24.93
N ALA A 60 -10.46 13.33 -24.11
CA ALA A 60 -9.22 13.78 -23.48
C ALA A 60 -8.59 12.67 -22.64
N TRP A 61 -9.41 11.90 -21.92
CA TRP A 61 -8.95 10.74 -21.19
C TRP A 61 -8.33 9.69 -22.09
N LYS A 62 -9.09 9.19 -23.07
CA LYS A 62 -8.71 8.11 -23.98
C LYS A 62 -7.44 8.41 -24.79
N THR A 63 -7.28 9.66 -25.24
CA THR A 63 -6.15 10.06 -26.10
C THR A 63 -4.88 10.38 -25.33
N ARG A 64 -4.96 10.67 -24.02
CA ARG A 64 -3.85 11.15 -23.22
C ARG A 64 -3.31 10.16 -22.19
N VAL A 65 -4.02 9.07 -21.90
CA VAL A 65 -3.48 7.98 -21.08
C VAL A 65 -2.43 7.18 -21.89
N PRO A 66 -1.43 6.57 -21.22
CA PRO A 66 -0.42 5.77 -21.92
C PRO A 66 -1.03 4.50 -22.51
N ARG A 67 -0.36 3.95 -23.53
CA ARG A 67 -0.74 2.71 -24.20
C ARG A 67 0.36 1.67 -24.04
N ALA A 68 0.00 0.48 -23.56
CA ALA A 68 0.91 -0.65 -23.57
C ALA A 68 1.03 -1.24 -24.97
N VAL A 69 2.24 -1.65 -25.34
CA VAL A 69 2.55 -2.39 -26.55
C VAL A 69 3.19 -3.72 -26.15
N TRP A 70 2.64 -4.83 -26.62
CA TRP A 70 3.22 -6.14 -26.37
C TRP A 70 2.74 -7.11 -27.45
N ASP A 71 3.68 -7.64 -28.26
CA ASP A 71 3.39 -8.61 -29.33
C ASP A 71 3.21 -10.04 -28.77
N GLY A 72 3.29 -10.20 -27.46
CA GLY A 72 2.91 -11.40 -26.72
C GLY A 72 1.39 -11.56 -26.59
N PRO A 73 0.90 -12.09 -25.45
CA PRO A 73 -0.52 -12.35 -25.30
C PRO A 73 -1.35 -11.05 -25.29
N PRO A 74 -2.34 -10.89 -26.20
CA PRO A 74 -3.10 -9.64 -26.36
C PRO A 74 -3.99 -9.28 -25.17
N ARG A 75 -4.19 -10.22 -24.24
CA ARG A 75 -5.07 -10.04 -23.06
C ARG A 75 -4.52 -9.04 -22.06
N GLU A 76 -3.22 -9.00 -21.86
CA GLU A 76 -2.56 -8.10 -20.93
C GLU A 76 -2.68 -6.65 -21.41
N VAL A 77 -2.51 -6.42 -22.72
CA VAL A 77 -2.72 -5.11 -23.35
C VAL A 77 -4.19 -4.68 -23.26
N ALA A 78 -5.12 -5.60 -23.48
CA ALA A 78 -6.55 -5.33 -23.36
C ALA A 78 -6.94 -5.00 -21.90
N ALA A 79 -6.43 -5.74 -20.91
CA ALA A 79 -6.68 -5.47 -19.49
C ALA A 79 -6.09 -4.11 -19.05
N PHE A 80 -4.90 -3.74 -19.56
CA PHE A 80 -4.29 -2.43 -19.32
C PHE A 80 -5.18 -1.29 -19.86
N ALA A 81 -5.63 -1.41 -21.12
CA ALA A 81 -6.46 -0.40 -21.75
C ALA A 81 -7.82 -0.25 -21.04
N ASP A 82 -8.43 -1.38 -20.68
CA ASP A 82 -9.74 -1.39 -19.99
C ASP A 82 -9.62 -0.89 -18.54
N ALA A 83 -8.51 -1.15 -17.86
CA ALA A 83 -8.23 -0.57 -16.55
C ALA A 83 -8.25 0.96 -16.61
N TRP A 84 -7.58 1.57 -17.60
CA TRP A 84 -7.61 3.02 -17.79
C TRP A 84 -9.02 3.54 -18.11
N ARG A 85 -9.78 2.85 -18.98
CA ARG A 85 -11.18 3.20 -19.22
C ARG A 85 -11.99 3.24 -17.94
N MET A 86 -11.91 2.16 -17.15
CA MET A 86 -12.63 2.04 -15.87
C MET A 86 -12.23 3.15 -14.88
N VAL A 87 -10.94 3.52 -14.82
CA VAL A 87 -10.48 4.62 -13.95
C VAL A 87 -11.09 5.95 -14.38
N GLY A 88 -11.11 6.25 -15.69
CA GLY A 88 -11.72 7.48 -16.21
C GLY A 88 -13.20 7.63 -15.87
N GLU A 89 -13.93 6.51 -15.85
CA GLU A 89 -15.36 6.49 -15.48
C GLU A 89 -15.61 6.67 -13.97
N LYS A 90 -14.56 6.61 -13.14
CA LYS A 90 -14.65 6.71 -11.68
C LYS A 90 -14.08 8.01 -11.11
N LEU A 91 -13.83 8.99 -11.97
CA LEU A 91 -13.42 10.32 -11.54
C LEU A 91 -14.62 11.10 -11.00
N HIS A 92 -14.47 11.70 -9.85
CA HIS A 92 -15.52 12.47 -9.18
C HIS A 92 -15.04 13.85 -8.75
N LYS A 93 -15.95 14.81 -8.81
CA LYS A 93 -15.81 16.11 -8.14
C LYS A 93 -16.31 16.01 -6.70
N PRO A 94 -15.79 16.83 -5.78
CA PRO A 94 -16.39 17.00 -4.48
C PRO A 94 -17.87 17.42 -4.61
N GLU A 95 -18.74 16.75 -3.85
CA GLU A 95 -20.11 17.20 -3.70
C GLU A 95 -20.15 18.57 -3.01
N LYS A 96 -21.08 19.40 -3.41
CA LYS A 96 -21.22 20.74 -2.84
C LYS A 96 -21.56 20.67 -1.34
N GLY A 97 -20.77 21.33 -0.52
CA GLY A 97 -20.94 21.34 0.94
C GLY A 97 -20.19 20.20 1.67
N THR A 98 -19.43 19.34 0.95
CA THR A 98 -18.52 18.38 1.58
C THR A 98 -17.22 19.01 2.04
N ASN A 99 -16.46 18.29 2.88
CA ASN A 99 -15.13 18.69 3.32
C ASN A 99 -14.02 18.37 2.31
N PHE A 100 -14.33 17.70 1.19
CA PHE A 100 -13.33 17.39 0.17
C PHE A 100 -12.75 18.66 -0.46
N LYS A 101 -11.46 18.64 -0.72
CA LYS A 101 -10.70 19.76 -1.32
C LYS A 101 -10.36 19.52 -2.79
N ARG A 102 -10.25 18.24 -3.20
CA ARG A 102 -9.76 17.83 -4.52
C ARG A 102 -10.70 16.84 -5.17
N ASN A 103 -10.70 16.85 -6.49
CA ASN A 103 -11.26 15.73 -7.28
C ASN A 103 -10.60 14.42 -6.87
N TYR A 104 -11.32 13.31 -6.97
CA TYR A 104 -10.88 12.01 -6.51
C TYR A 104 -11.41 10.88 -7.39
N VAL A 105 -10.80 9.70 -7.27
CA VAL A 105 -11.33 8.46 -7.85
C VAL A 105 -12.22 7.79 -6.82
N TYR A 106 -13.45 7.54 -7.17
CA TYR A 106 -14.40 6.80 -6.34
C TYR A 106 -14.66 5.41 -6.92
N THR A 107 -14.17 4.40 -6.25
CA THR A 107 -14.63 3.02 -6.49
C THR A 107 -15.91 2.81 -5.70
N PRO A 108 -17.05 2.42 -6.35
CA PRO A 108 -18.35 2.33 -5.69
C PRO A 108 -18.37 1.29 -4.58
N PHE A 109 -17.88 1.65 -3.42
CA PHE A 109 -17.79 0.81 -2.24
C PHE A 109 -18.04 1.63 -0.97
N GLY A 110 -18.98 1.19 -0.12
CA GLY A 110 -19.21 1.74 1.20
C GLY A 110 -19.56 3.22 1.24
N LYS A 111 -19.90 3.85 0.10
CA LYS A 111 -20.16 5.31 -0.01
C LYS A 111 -19.02 6.16 0.56
N SER A 112 -17.78 5.68 0.43
CA SER A 112 -16.59 6.28 1.02
C SER A 112 -15.38 6.19 0.09
N VAL A 113 -14.46 7.14 0.29
CA VAL A 113 -13.10 7.09 -0.24
C VAL A 113 -12.18 6.56 0.87
N PHE A 114 -11.36 5.58 0.56
CA PHE A 114 -10.53 4.87 1.54
C PHE A 114 -9.06 5.22 1.38
N VAL A 115 -8.32 5.30 2.49
CA VAL A 115 -6.85 5.53 2.51
C VAL A 115 -6.13 4.52 1.61
N TRP A 116 -6.34 3.22 1.83
CA TRP A 116 -5.69 2.18 1.04
C TRP A 116 -5.97 2.30 -0.45
N GLY A 117 -7.24 2.42 -0.81
CA GLY A 117 -7.64 2.62 -2.20
C GLY A 117 -6.95 3.84 -2.81
N SER A 118 -6.99 4.98 -2.13
CA SER A 118 -6.42 6.23 -2.61
C SER A 118 -4.91 6.17 -2.77
N CYS A 119 -4.17 5.58 -1.82
CA CYS A 119 -2.72 5.44 -1.92
C CYS A 119 -2.31 4.55 -3.11
N PHE A 120 -2.95 3.39 -3.30
CA PHE A 120 -2.64 2.53 -4.44
C PHE A 120 -3.06 3.15 -5.78
N ILE A 121 -4.18 3.88 -5.79
CA ILE A 121 -4.61 4.65 -6.98
C ILE A 121 -3.53 5.67 -7.38
N THR A 122 -2.88 6.35 -6.43
CA THR A 122 -1.79 7.30 -6.77
C THR A 122 -0.58 6.58 -7.38
N MET A 123 -0.25 5.38 -6.88
CA MET A 123 0.93 4.62 -7.35
C MET A 123 0.81 4.17 -8.82
N PHE A 124 -0.39 3.83 -9.29
CA PHE A 124 -0.56 3.57 -10.71
C PHE A 124 -1.02 4.81 -11.50
N GLY A 125 -1.79 5.68 -10.87
CA GLY A 125 -2.31 6.90 -11.49
C GLY A 125 -1.22 7.90 -11.89
N GLN A 126 -0.04 7.84 -11.27
CA GLN A 126 1.10 8.68 -11.66
C GLN A 126 1.42 8.62 -13.15
N TYR A 127 1.19 7.47 -13.82
CA TYR A 127 1.43 7.31 -15.26
C TYR A 127 0.42 8.04 -16.15
N ALA A 128 -0.65 8.62 -15.57
CA ALA A 128 -1.61 9.49 -16.28
C ALA A 128 -1.81 10.84 -15.54
N SER A 129 -0.81 11.29 -14.79
CA SER A 129 -0.84 12.54 -14.00
C SER A 129 -1.05 13.81 -14.84
N ASN A 130 -0.73 13.76 -16.13
CA ASN A 130 -1.01 14.80 -17.11
C ASN A 130 -2.50 14.97 -17.45
N VAL A 131 -3.32 13.97 -17.15
CA VAL A 131 -4.77 13.98 -17.41
C VAL A 131 -5.53 14.26 -16.13
N PHE A 132 -5.12 13.62 -15.03
CA PHE A 132 -5.74 13.77 -13.72
C PHE A 132 -4.66 13.73 -12.63
N PRO A 133 -4.61 14.71 -11.71
CA PRO A 133 -3.57 14.80 -10.68
C PRO A 133 -3.86 13.83 -9.52
N PHE A 134 -3.67 12.52 -9.74
CA PHE A 134 -4.02 11.46 -8.79
C PHE A 134 -3.45 11.66 -7.39
N ILE A 135 -2.23 12.18 -7.28
CA ILE A 135 -1.60 12.42 -5.96
C ILE A 135 -2.41 13.41 -5.12
N CYS A 136 -3.07 14.39 -5.75
CA CYS A 136 -3.83 15.41 -5.04
C CYS A 136 -5.08 14.86 -4.34
N GLN A 137 -5.57 13.66 -4.68
CA GLN A 137 -6.70 13.08 -3.94
C GLN A 137 -6.35 12.78 -2.48
N LEU A 138 -5.05 12.58 -2.15
CA LEU A 138 -4.60 12.38 -0.77
C LEU A 138 -4.77 13.64 0.08
N ASP A 139 -4.78 14.84 -0.54
CA ASP A 139 -5.00 16.11 0.14
C ASP A 139 -6.35 16.15 0.88
N ASN A 140 -7.34 15.37 0.41
CA ASN A 140 -8.62 15.24 1.09
C ASN A 140 -8.48 14.62 2.48
N PHE A 141 -7.61 13.63 2.64
CA PHE A 141 -7.30 13.01 3.92
C PHE A 141 -6.46 13.93 4.81
N TYR A 142 -5.49 14.63 4.23
CA TYR A 142 -4.64 15.58 4.95
C TYR A 142 -5.45 16.79 5.44
N ALA A 143 -6.42 17.25 4.66
CA ALA A 143 -7.35 18.31 5.07
C ALA A 143 -8.35 17.84 6.15
N ALA A 144 -8.58 16.54 6.27
CA ALA A 144 -9.44 15.94 7.30
C ALA A 144 -8.68 15.53 8.57
N GLN A 145 -7.38 15.85 8.66
CA GLN A 145 -6.59 15.56 9.86
C GLN A 145 -7.11 16.33 11.07
N ASP A 146 -7.30 15.66 12.19
CA ASP A 146 -7.65 16.27 13.46
C ASP A 146 -6.42 16.91 14.15
N SER A 147 -6.67 17.81 15.09
CA SER A 147 -5.61 18.58 15.78
C SER A 147 -4.64 17.72 16.59
N ASP A 148 -4.99 16.49 16.94
CA ASP A 148 -4.11 15.51 17.59
C ASP A 148 -3.23 14.69 16.64
N GLY A 149 -3.39 14.89 15.32
CA GLY A 149 -2.66 14.19 14.25
C GLY A 149 -3.44 13.04 13.62
N PHE A 150 -4.63 12.70 14.09
CA PHE A 150 -5.45 11.62 13.55
C PHE A 150 -5.88 11.89 12.10
N ILE A 151 -5.74 10.87 11.25
CA ILE A 151 -6.31 10.86 9.90
C ILE A 151 -7.26 9.66 9.79
N PRO A 152 -8.54 9.88 9.40
CA PRO A 152 -9.51 8.80 9.33
C PRO A 152 -9.23 7.81 8.19
N ARG A 153 -9.54 6.52 8.40
CA ARG A 153 -9.42 5.45 7.41
C ARG A 153 -10.20 5.74 6.12
N GLN A 154 -11.35 6.38 6.26
CA GLN A 154 -12.26 6.64 5.14
C GLN A 154 -13.04 7.93 5.35
N LEU A 155 -13.38 8.55 4.22
CA LEU A 155 -14.19 9.77 4.16
C LEU A 155 -15.46 9.51 3.39
N GLY A 156 -16.62 9.84 3.98
CA GLY A 156 -17.93 9.73 3.33
C GLY A 156 -18.02 10.63 2.09
N ILE A 157 -18.54 10.12 0.96
CA ILE A 157 -18.60 10.89 -0.29
C ILE A 157 -19.62 12.04 -0.23
N TYR A 158 -20.56 12.01 0.71
CA TYR A 158 -21.64 13.01 0.83
C TYR A 158 -21.29 14.14 1.81
N ASP A 159 -20.37 13.93 2.72
CA ASP A 159 -20.02 14.91 3.76
C ASP A 159 -18.52 15.15 3.93
N GLY A 160 -17.67 14.26 3.39
CA GLY A 160 -16.22 14.32 3.53
C GLY A 160 -15.74 14.09 4.97
N ARG A 161 -16.52 13.36 5.80
CA ARG A 161 -16.21 13.12 7.21
C ARG A 161 -15.79 11.69 7.47
N SER A 162 -15.11 11.48 8.59
CA SER A 162 -14.86 10.14 9.15
C SER A 162 -16.18 9.42 9.43
N GLN A 163 -16.22 8.12 9.12
CA GLN A 163 -17.35 7.25 9.46
C GLN A 163 -17.15 6.48 10.77
N PHE A 164 -15.99 6.62 11.39
CA PHE A 164 -15.65 5.97 12.65
C PHE A 164 -15.19 7.00 13.66
N GLU A 165 -15.57 6.80 14.91
CA GLU A 165 -14.97 7.52 16.02
C GLU A 165 -13.49 7.16 16.11
N ARG A 166 -12.62 8.10 16.50
CA ARG A 166 -11.18 7.88 16.58
C ARG A 166 -10.77 6.81 17.60
N SER A 167 -11.65 6.53 18.56
CA SER A 167 -11.50 5.45 19.54
C SER A 167 -11.71 4.04 18.97
N ASP A 168 -12.44 3.93 17.84
CA ASP A 168 -12.63 2.66 17.18
C ASP A 168 -11.32 2.17 16.55
N LEU A 169 -11.01 0.90 16.72
CA LEU A 169 -9.81 0.28 16.12
C LEU A 169 -9.84 0.31 14.60
N SER A 170 -11.04 0.33 14.01
CA SER A 170 -11.25 0.42 12.57
C SER A 170 -11.21 1.86 12.03
N SER A 171 -10.93 2.85 12.88
CA SER A 171 -10.90 4.27 12.50
C SER A 171 -9.68 4.65 11.67
N ILE A 172 -8.59 3.88 11.77
CA ILE A 172 -7.38 4.04 10.94
C ILE A 172 -7.36 3.03 9.79
N GLY A 173 -6.63 3.32 8.72
CA GLY A 173 -6.27 2.37 7.68
C GLY A 173 -4.82 1.91 7.81
N GLY A 174 -4.39 0.94 7.02
CA GLY A 174 -2.97 0.63 6.90
C GLY A 174 -2.18 1.88 6.53
N ASN A 175 -1.11 2.17 7.30
CA ASN A 175 -0.34 3.41 7.15
C ASN A 175 0.66 3.32 5.98
N ILE A 176 0.22 3.76 4.80
CA ILE A 176 1.00 3.73 3.55
C ILE A 176 1.02 5.09 2.82
N PHE A 177 0.62 6.16 3.48
CA PHE A 177 0.67 7.51 2.89
C PHE A 177 2.10 7.91 2.52
N ALA A 178 3.06 7.74 3.43
CA ALA A 178 4.45 8.09 3.18
C ALA A 178 5.05 7.29 2.01
N TRP A 179 4.63 6.03 1.83
CA TRP A 179 5.03 5.24 0.65
C TRP A 179 4.46 5.84 -0.64
N ALA A 180 3.18 6.18 -0.67
CA ALA A 180 2.54 6.77 -1.85
C ALA A 180 3.20 8.12 -2.25
N GLU A 181 3.52 8.96 -1.26
CA GLU A 181 4.21 10.24 -1.48
C GLU A 181 5.66 10.04 -1.98
N LEU A 182 6.38 9.03 -1.48
CA LEU A 182 7.72 8.69 -1.99
C LEU A 182 7.68 8.12 -3.41
N GLU A 183 6.71 7.28 -3.76
CA GLU A 183 6.57 6.77 -5.13
C GLU A 183 6.29 7.94 -6.09
N TRP A 184 5.43 8.89 -5.69
CA TRP A 184 5.22 10.11 -6.47
C TRP A 184 6.49 10.95 -6.58
N PHE A 185 7.21 11.17 -5.47
CA PHE A 185 8.47 11.93 -5.50
C PHE A 185 9.52 11.28 -6.40
N ARG A 186 9.68 9.97 -6.36
CA ARG A 186 10.61 9.25 -7.24
C ARG A 186 10.29 9.47 -8.70
N TYR A 187 9.00 9.53 -9.05
CA TYR A 187 8.52 9.75 -10.41
C TYR A 187 8.61 11.22 -10.84
N SER A 188 8.29 12.17 -9.95
CA SER A 188 8.11 13.59 -10.27
C SER A 188 9.31 14.47 -9.90
N GLY A 189 10.05 14.13 -8.84
CA GLY A 189 11.07 14.99 -8.23
C GLY A 189 10.52 16.14 -7.38
N ASP A 190 9.23 16.15 -7.06
CA ASP A 190 8.58 17.27 -6.35
C ASP A 190 8.94 17.30 -4.85
N LYS A 191 10.07 17.93 -4.54
CA LYS A 191 10.49 18.18 -3.15
C LYS A 191 9.56 19.13 -2.39
N SER A 192 8.86 20.02 -3.10
CA SER A 192 7.97 21.00 -2.46
C SER A 192 6.79 20.30 -1.80
N ARG A 193 6.24 19.28 -2.48
CA ARG A 193 5.20 18.44 -1.93
C ARG A 193 5.69 17.65 -0.72
N LEU A 194 6.89 17.07 -0.78
CA LEU A 194 7.45 16.34 0.37
C LEU A 194 7.57 17.21 1.62
N ARG A 195 8.06 18.44 1.49
CA ARG A 195 8.14 19.40 2.61
C ARG A 195 6.78 19.70 3.21
N ARG A 196 5.77 19.79 2.37
CA ARG A 196 4.41 20.13 2.77
C ARG A 196 3.69 18.98 3.48
N VAL A 197 3.88 17.74 3.02
CA VAL A 197 3.20 16.56 3.59
C VAL A 197 3.91 16.02 4.83
N TYR A 198 5.21 16.24 4.98
CA TYR A 198 6.01 15.66 6.05
C TYR A 198 5.44 15.89 7.47
N PRO A 199 5.10 17.12 7.90
CA PRO A 199 4.55 17.35 9.24
C PRO A 199 3.20 16.65 9.44
N VAL A 200 2.38 16.56 8.39
CA VAL A 200 1.07 15.87 8.42
C VAL A 200 1.25 14.37 8.65
N LEU A 201 2.17 13.76 7.89
CA LEU A 201 2.44 12.33 7.95
C LEU A 201 3.14 11.94 9.25
N LEU A 202 4.08 12.75 9.73
CA LEU A 202 4.74 12.52 11.01
C LEU A 202 3.74 12.63 12.18
N ALA A 203 2.84 13.62 12.16
CA ALA A 203 1.79 13.75 13.17
C ALA A 203 0.87 12.51 13.20
N TYR A 204 0.53 11.96 12.04
CA TYR A 204 -0.28 10.74 11.93
C TYR A 204 0.47 9.49 12.41
N HIS A 205 1.73 9.33 12.02
CA HIS A 205 2.61 8.28 12.52
C HIS A 205 2.68 8.28 14.05
N GLU A 206 2.92 9.45 14.64
CA GLU A 206 2.96 9.61 16.09
C GLU A 206 1.61 9.35 16.77
N TRP A 207 0.50 9.71 16.11
CA TRP A 207 -0.83 9.41 16.61
C TRP A 207 -1.04 7.88 16.70
N ILE A 208 -0.67 7.13 15.66
CA ILE A 208 -0.74 5.66 15.65
C ILE A 208 0.16 5.09 16.75
N ARG A 209 1.38 5.59 16.89
CA ARG A 209 2.31 5.17 17.94
C ARG A 209 1.74 5.36 19.34
N ARG A 210 1.09 6.48 19.62
CA ARG A 210 0.47 6.75 20.92
C ARG A 210 -0.78 5.92 21.20
N ASN A 211 -1.55 5.59 20.16
CA ASN A 211 -2.90 5.07 20.33
C ASN A 211 -3.10 3.62 19.89
N ARG A 212 -2.11 2.99 19.24
CA ARG A 212 -2.23 1.63 18.68
C ARG A 212 -1.07 0.73 19.04
N THR A 213 -0.35 1.02 20.13
CA THR A 213 0.82 0.27 20.58
C THR A 213 0.51 -0.63 21.75
N TRP A 214 1.04 -1.86 21.76
CA TRP A 214 1.10 -2.73 22.93
C TRP A 214 2.20 -2.27 23.90
N LYS A 215 2.17 -2.84 25.12
CA LYS A 215 3.17 -2.57 26.17
C LYS A 215 4.62 -2.91 25.75
N ASP A 216 4.80 -3.83 24.81
CA ASP A 216 6.10 -4.24 24.28
C ASP A 216 6.56 -3.40 23.07
N GLY A 217 5.81 -2.40 22.70
CA GLY A 217 6.10 -1.49 21.59
C GLY A 217 5.59 -1.94 20.24
N THR A 218 5.11 -3.18 20.10
CA THR A 218 4.46 -3.64 18.85
C THR A 218 3.09 -3.00 18.67
N TYR A 219 2.51 -3.16 17.50
CA TYR A 219 1.23 -2.53 17.15
C TYR A 219 0.08 -3.52 17.09
N MET A 220 -1.13 -2.99 17.22
CA MET A 220 -2.38 -3.73 17.13
C MET A 220 -3.38 -2.98 16.24
N SER A 221 -4.34 -3.71 15.70
CA SER A 221 -5.41 -3.17 14.86
C SER A 221 -6.67 -4.02 14.98
N SER A 222 -7.63 -3.78 14.11
CA SER A 222 -8.71 -4.70 13.74
C SER A 222 -8.54 -5.14 12.29
N GLY A 223 -9.31 -6.11 11.84
CA GLY A 223 -9.28 -6.54 10.43
C GLY A 223 -9.56 -5.37 9.48
N TRP A 224 -10.55 -4.55 9.79
CA TRP A 224 -10.84 -3.35 9.00
C TRP A 224 -9.75 -2.28 9.12
N GLY A 225 -9.13 -2.15 10.28
CA GLY A 225 -8.04 -1.21 10.50
C GLY A 225 -6.76 -1.57 9.75
N CYS A 226 -6.43 -2.85 9.62
CA CYS A 226 -5.26 -3.30 8.85
C CYS A 226 -5.55 -3.49 7.36
N GLY A 227 -6.84 -3.50 6.95
CA GLY A 227 -7.26 -3.71 5.57
C GLY A 227 -7.36 -5.18 5.14
N MET A 228 -7.17 -6.14 6.05
CA MET A 228 -7.32 -7.58 5.81
C MET A 228 -8.47 -8.14 6.65
N ASP A 229 -9.68 -7.74 6.31
CA ASP A 229 -10.89 -7.69 7.13
C ASP A 229 -11.19 -8.93 7.95
N ASN A 230 -11.11 -10.13 7.40
CA ASN A 230 -11.58 -11.34 8.05
C ASN A 230 -10.55 -12.48 8.12
N ILE A 231 -9.25 -12.16 8.13
CA ILE A 231 -8.21 -13.16 8.41
C ILE A 231 -8.45 -13.75 9.81
N PRO A 232 -8.46 -15.09 9.96
CA PRO A 232 -8.76 -15.75 11.24
C PRO A 232 -7.52 -15.79 12.15
N ARG A 233 -7.08 -14.63 12.64
CA ARG A 233 -5.87 -14.49 13.48
C ARG A 233 -6.07 -15.04 14.90
N PHE A 234 -7.30 -15.04 15.40
CA PHE A 234 -7.69 -15.45 16.75
C PHE A 234 -9.06 -16.17 16.72
N ASP A 235 -9.55 -16.58 17.87
CA ASP A 235 -10.87 -17.22 17.97
C ASP A 235 -12.00 -16.26 17.56
N THR A 236 -12.43 -16.36 16.31
CA THR A 236 -13.48 -15.53 15.72
C THR A 236 -14.89 -15.84 16.25
N LYS A 237 -15.05 -16.90 17.04
CA LYS A 237 -16.31 -17.16 17.78
C LYS A 237 -16.42 -16.25 19.01
N ARG A 238 -15.29 -15.85 19.57
CA ARG A 238 -15.23 -14.99 20.75
C ARG A 238 -15.12 -13.51 20.40
N TYR A 239 -14.34 -13.17 19.36
CA TYR A 239 -14.07 -11.80 18.95
C TYR A 239 -14.29 -11.64 17.45
N SER A 240 -14.88 -10.52 17.02
CA SER A 240 -15.00 -10.21 15.58
C SER A 240 -13.62 -9.98 14.97
N ALA A 241 -13.26 -10.74 13.94
CA ALA A 241 -12.03 -10.51 13.18
C ALA A 241 -11.99 -9.09 12.58
N GLU A 242 -13.14 -8.54 12.22
CA GLU A 242 -13.28 -7.26 11.54
C GLU A 242 -13.06 -6.07 12.47
N PHE A 243 -13.54 -6.15 13.73
CA PHE A 243 -13.65 -5.00 14.64
C PHE A 243 -12.82 -5.10 15.92
N HIS A 244 -12.27 -6.28 16.24
CA HIS A 244 -11.56 -6.50 17.48
C HIS A 244 -10.08 -6.79 17.24
N HIS A 245 -9.21 -6.40 18.17
CA HIS A 245 -7.76 -6.65 18.08
C HIS A 245 -7.33 -8.04 18.58
N GLY A 246 -8.24 -8.85 19.14
CA GLY A 246 -7.98 -10.20 19.65
C GLY A 246 -7.05 -10.26 20.87
N PHE A 247 -6.58 -9.14 21.36
CA PHE A 247 -5.51 -9.01 22.37
C PHE A 247 -4.18 -9.60 21.91
N ILE A 248 -3.86 -9.45 20.64
CA ILE A 248 -2.62 -9.93 20.02
C ILE A 248 -1.79 -8.76 19.47
N SER A 249 -0.48 -8.99 19.28
CA SER A 249 0.39 -8.11 18.50
C SER A 249 0.23 -8.43 17.02
N TRP A 250 -0.01 -7.46 16.19
CA TRP A 250 -0.28 -7.63 14.76
C TRP A 250 1.00 -7.46 13.94
N VAL A 251 1.44 -8.52 13.29
CA VAL A 251 2.70 -8.55 12.53
C VAL A 251 2.72 -7.55 11.37
N ASP A 252 1.66 -7.50 10.59
CA ASP A 252 1.53 -6.61 9.43
C ASP A 252 1.52 -5.12 9.83
N VAL A 253 0.72 -4.74 10.83
CA VAL A 253 0.64 -3.35 11.28
C VAL A 253 1.95 -2.90 11.92
N THR A 254 2.60 -3.78 12.68
CA THR A 254 3.94 -3.51 13.23
C THR A 254 4.95 -3.27 12.11
N PHE A 255 4.92 -4.08 11.05
CA PHE A 255 5.84 -3.92 9.93
C PHE A 255 5.51 -2.71 9.05
N GLN A 256 4.24 -2.38 8.89
CA GLN A 256 3.81 -1.16 8.21
C GLN A 256 4.31 0.09 8.93
N GLN A 257 4.29 0.11 10.28
CA GLN A 257 4.84 1.25 11.05
C GLN A 257 6.37 1.37 10.89
N VAL A 258 7.11 0.24 10.88
CA VAL A 258 8.56 0.27 10.55
C VAL A 258 8.79 0.82 9.15
N PHE A 259 7.96 0.39 8.19
CA PHE A 259 8.08 0.85 6.81
C PHE A 259 7.73 2.33 6.67
N ASP A 260 6.67 2.79 7.30
CA ASP A 260 6.27 4.20 7.32
C ASP A 260 7.35 5.08 7.96
N ALA A 261 7.94 4.66 9.09
CA ALA A 261 9.06 5.37 9.71
C ALA A 261 10.27 5.50 8.76
N LYS A 262 10.61 4.43 8.02
CA LYS A 262 11.66 4.47 7.00
C LYS A 262 11.31 5.41 5.85
N CYS A 263 10.04 5.39 5.40
CA CYS A 263 9.55 6.32 4.38
C CYS A 263 9.64 7.77 4.84
N LEU A 264 9.25 8.08 6.08
CA LEU A 264 9.36 9.41 6.66
C LEU A 264 10.82 9.89 6.74
N LEU A 265 11.75 9.03 7.15
CA LEU A 265 13.18 9.37 7.12
C LEU A 265 13.69 9.62 5.70
N ALA A 266 13.23 8.85 4.72
CA ALA A 266 13.58 9.06 3.31
C ALA A 266 12.97 10.37 2.76
N ILE A 267 11.74 10.71 3.14
CA ILE A 267 11.10 12.00 2.83
C ILE A 267 11.91 13.14 3.43
N ALA A 268 12.27 13.05 4.72
CA ALA A 268 13.06 14.08 5.39
C ALA A 268 14.39 14.31 4.66
N ALA A 269 15.12 13.23 4.34
CA ALA A 269 16.38 13.31 3.60
C ALA A 269 16.22 13.93 2.20
N ALA A 270 15.18 13.51 1.44
CA ALA A 270 14.92 14.03 0.10
C ALA A 270 14.49 15.51 0.10
N ALA A 271 13.78 15.94 1.14
CA ALA A 271 13.26 17.28 1.31
C ALA A 271 14.21 18.25 2.04
N ASP A 272 15.41 17.79 2.40
CA ASP A 272 16.42 18.54 3.17
C ASP A 272 15.88 18.98 4.55
N LEU A 273 15.10 18.10 5.21
CA LEU A 273 14.55 18.30 6.56
C LEU A 273 15.43 17.62 7.63
N PRO A 274 15.32 18.04 8.89
CA PRO A 274 16.03 17.38 9.99
C PRO A 274 15.68 15.90 10.12
N ARG A 275 16.66 15.08 10.44
CA ARG A 275 16.51 13.67 10.72
C ARG A 275 15.84 13.46 12.08
N ASP A 276 14.86 12.58 12.16
CA ASP A 276 14.13 12.27 13.40
C ASP A 276 14.72 11.06 14.09
N ALA A 277 15.36 11.29 15.26
CA ALA A 277 15.99 10.23 16.06
C ALA A 277 14.94 9.30 16.72
N GLY A 278 13.70 9.75 16.91
CA GLY A 278 12.61 8.93 17.45
C GLY A 278 12.18 7.84 16.47
N LEU A 279 12.06 8.19 15.18
CA LEU A 279 11.78 7.21 14.11
C LEU A 279 12.92 6.19 13.97
N GLU A 280 14.17 6.63 14.09
CA GLU A 280 15.33 5.71 14.05
C GLU A 280 15.33 4.72 15.20
N ALA A 281 15.08 5.20 16.41
CA ALA A 281 15.00 4.36 17.60
C ALA A 281 13.84 3.35 17.50
N GLU A 282 12.70 3.76 16.98
CA GLU A 282 11.54 2.89 16.75
C GLU A 282 11.85 1.79 15.73
N ILE A 283 12.44 2.13 14.59
CA ILE A 283 12.86 1.15 13.57
C ILE A 283 13.77 0.09 14.18
N VAL A 284 14.78 0.50 14.95
CA VAL A 284 15.73 -0.42 15.60
C VAL A 284 15.02 -1.34 16.59
N ALA A 285 14.18 -0.78 17.47
CA ALA A 285 13.47 -1.54 18.49
C ALA A 285 12.50 -2.56 17.88
N LEU A 286 11.67 -2.13 16.91
CA LEU A 286 10.68 -3.01 16.27
C LEU A 286 11.34 -4.06 15.37
N THR A 287 12.40 -3.72 14.63
CA THR A 287 13.16 -4.70 13.83
C THR A 287 13.74 -5.80 14.73
N ARG A 288 14.27 -5.43 15.91
CA ARG A 288 14.76 -6.39 16.90
C ARG A 288 13.63 -7.30 17.40
N ILE A 289 12.52 -6.72 17.86
CA ILE A 289 11.36 -7.49 18.36
C ILE A 289 10.84 -8.44 17.26
N ALA A 290 10.70 -7.96 16.03
CA ALA A 290 10.26 -8.78 14.90
C ALA A 290 11.16 -10.01 14.70
N ASN A 291 12.48 -9.80 14.69
CA ASN A 291 13.42 -10.87 14.43
C ASN A 291 13.65 -11.83 15.62
N GLU A 292 13.51 -11.36 16.86
CA GLU A 292 13.69 -12.17 18.07
C GLU A 292 12.41 -12.93 18.48
N ARG A 293 11.22 -12.36 18.23
CA ARG A 293 9.96 -12.87 18.81
C ARG A 293 8.90 -13.28 17.79
N MET A 294 8.78 -12.51 16.66
CA MET A 294 7.73 -12.78 15.67
C MET A 294 8.16 -13.81 14.62
N TRP A 295 9.46 -14.04 14.44
CA TRP A 295 9.96 -15.05 13.52
C TRP A 295 9.81 -16.46 14.09
N ASN A 296 9.26 -17.37 13.31
CA ASN A 296 9.16 -18.79 13.65
C ASN A 296 10.03 -19.62 12.71
N GLU A 297 11.03 -20.32 13.28
CA GLU A 297 11.99 -21.13 12.50
C GLU A 297 11.35 -22.35 11.84
N GLU A 298 10.31 -22.93 12.45
CA GLU A 298 9.62 -24.09 11.92
C GLU A 298 8.84 -23.76 10.65
N THR A 299 8.07 -22.65 10.68
CA THR A 299 7.26 -22.24 9.53
C THR A 299 8.03 -21.41 8.50
N GLY A 300 9.15 -20.79 8.89
CA GLY A 300 9.90 -19.86 8.05
C GLY A 300 9.18 -18.53 7.78
N LEU A 301 8.28 -18.13 8.68
CA LEU A 301 7.46 -16.94 8.55
C LEU A 301 7.47 -16.10 9.83
N TYR A 302 7.09 -14.84 9.71
CA TYR A 302 6.73 -14.00 10.85
C TYR A 302 5.28 -14.23 11.22
N HIS A 303 4.98 -14.20 12.52
CA HIS A 303 3.64 -14.44 13.07
C HIS A 303 3.18 -13.30 13.95
N ASP A 304 1.88 -13.12 14.06
CA ASP A 304 1.27 -12.37 15.16
C ASP A 304 1.68 -13.03 16.50
N LEU A 305 1.69 -12.26 17.59
CA LEU A 305 1.98 -12.79 18.92
C LEU A 305 0.73 -12.73 19.80
N ASP A 306 0.42 -13.82 20.47
CA ASP A 306 -0.63 -13.88 21.48
C ASP A 306 -0.21 -13.12 22.76
N ARG A 307 -1.10 -13.01 23.72
CA ARG A 307 -0.90 -12.32 25.01
C ARG A 307 0.33 -12.77 25.79
N ASP A 308 0.63 -14.06 25.75
CA ASP A 308 1.78 -14.66 26.40
C ASP A 308 3.08 -14.53 25.59
N GLY A 309 2.99 -13.92 24.40
CA GLY A 309 4.11 -13.76 23.47
C GLY A 309 4.38 -14.98 22.59
N SER A 310 3.53 -16.01 22.62
CA SER A 310 3.62 -17.15 21.74
C SER A 310 3.16 -16.79 20.32
N PRO A 311 3.72 -17.40 19.25
CA PRO A 311 3.27 -17.17 17.88
C PRO A 311 1.84 -17.66 17.67
N VAL A 312 0.99 -16.81 17.08
CA VAL A 312 -0.33 -17.19 16.58
C VAL A 312 -0.17 -18.13 15.39
N LYS A 313 -1.01 -19.17 15.29
CA LYS A 313 -0.85 -20.23 14.29
C LYS A 313 -1.14 -19.78 12.85
N ALA A 314 -1.95 -18.76 12.64
CA ALA A 314 -2.33 -18.31 11.31
C ALA A 314 -1.11 -17.82 10.51
N ARG A 315 -0.93 -18.36 9.31
CA ARG A 315 0.09 -17.95 8.35
C ARG A 315 -0.57 -17.12 7.25
N HIS A 316 -0.35 -15.84 7.26
CA HIS A 316 -1.03 -14.93 6.34
C HIS A 316 -0.09 -13.95 5.64
N ILE A 317 -0.57 -13.38 4.55
CA ILE A 317 0.21 -12.50 3.65
C ILE A 317 0.78 -11.25 4.36
N GLY A 318 0.22 -10.86 5.50
CA GLY A 318 0.73 -9.76 6.32
C GLY A 318 2.17 -9.96 6.81
N ALA A 319 2.65 -11.20 6.96
CA ALA A 319 4.03 -11.52 7.31
C ALA A 319 5.05 -10.99 6.27
N PHE A 320 4.64 -10.86 5.01
CA PHE A 320 5.53 -10.46 3.90
C PHE A 320 5.80 -8.95 3.83
N TRP A 321 5.10 -8.14 4.62
CA TRP A 321 5.50 -6.74 4.85
C TRP A 321 6.94 -6.64 5.36
N ALA A 322 7.48 -7.70 5.99
CA ALA A 322 8.88 -7.77 6.42
C ALA A 322 9.89 -7.56 5.27
N LEU A 323 9.53 -7.97 4.04
CA LEU A 323 10.36 -7.76 2.84
C LEU A 323 10.39 -6.27 2.47
N LEU A 324 9.21 -5.65 2.34
CA LEU A 324 9.08 -4.25 1.95
C LEU A 324 9.64 -3.30 3.03
N ALA A 325 9.41 -3.62 4.30
CA ALA A 325 9.94 -2.87 5.43
C ALA A 325 11.46 -3.10 5.66
N GLY A 326 12.09 -4.04 4.93
CA GLY A 326 13.50 -4.37 5.12
C GLY A 326 13.82 -4.83 6.55
N ILE A 327 12.92 -5.63 7.14
CA ILE A 327 13.05 -6.23 8.47
C ILE A 327 13.76 -7.58 8.38
N ALA A 328 13.42 -8.36 7.33
CA ALA A 328 13.93 -9.71 7.14
C ALA A 328 15.43 -9.71 6.75
N PRO A 329 16.29 -10.39 7.51
CA PRO A 329 17.66 -10.66 7.06
C PRO A 329 17.68 -11.47 5.75
N PRO A 330 18.79 -11.47 5.00
CA PRO A 330 18.82 -12.08 3.66
C PRO A 330 18.45 -13.58 3.60
N ASP A 331 18.75 -14.35 4.64
CA ASP A 331 18.37 -15.77 4.75
C ASP A 331 16.85 -15.92 4.95
N ARG A 332 16.25 -15.11 5.83
CA ARG A 332 14.80 -15.07 6.06
C ARG A 332 14.04 -14.54 4.84
N ALA A 333 14.57 -13.51 4.17
CA ALA A 333 14.00 -13.00 2.93
C ALA A 333 13.92 -14.09 1.85
N ARG A 334 14.94 -14.94 1.72
CA ARG A 334 14.91 -16.10 0.80
C ARG A 334 13.86 -17.14 1.21
N ARG A 335 13.67 -17.40 2.51
CA ARG A 335 12.62 -18.33 2.99
C ARG A 335 11.22 -17.78 2.72
N LEU A 336 11.00 -16.47 2.95
CA LEU A 336 9.75 -15.79 2.58
C LEU A 336 9.50 -15.88 1.07
N ALA A 337 10.51 -15.63 0.23
CA ALA A 337 10.40 -15.75 -1.21
C ALA A 337 10.01 -17.17 -1.65
N ALA A 338 10.62 -18.20 -1.04
CA ALA A 338 10.27 -19.59 -1.31
C ALA A 338 8.81 -19.90 -0.94
N ALA A 339 8.31 -19.39 0.18
CA ALA A 339 6.91 -19.55 0.59
C ALA A 339 5.92 -18.90 -0.39
N LEU A 340 6.27 -17.76 -1.01
CA LEU A 340 5.44 -17.10 -2.04
C LEU A 340 5.37 -17.90 -3.34
N GLU A 341 6.36 -18.76 -3.61
CA GLU A 341 6.40 -19.62 -4.80
C GLU A 341 5.90 -21.07 -4.50
N ASP A 342 5.62 -21.40 -3.24
CA ASP A 342 5.16 -22.76 -2.86
C ASP A 342 3.63 -22.91 -2.99
N PRO A 343 3.14 -23.80 -3.90
CA PRO A 343 1.72 -24.06 -4.07
C PRO A 343 1.05 -24.74 -2.87
N ALA A 344 1.83 -25.37 -1.98
CA ALA A 344 1.32 -25.95 -0.74
C ALA A 344 0.99 -24.89 0.31
N THR A 345 1.47 -23.64 0.13
CA THR A 345 1.22 -22.54 1.05
C THR A 345 0.62 -21.32 0.34
N PHE A 346 1.44 -20.43 -0.24
CA PHE A 346 0.96 -19.14 -0.72
C PHE A 346 0.79 -19.03 -2.24
N ALA A 347 1.53 -19.79 -3.06
CA ALA A 347 1.39 -19.67 -4.50
C ALA A 347 0.01 -20.14 -4.98
N ALA A 348 -0.72 -19.25 -5.66
CA ALA A 348 -2.05 -19.48 -6.21
C ALA A 348 -2.05 -19.30 -7.74
N PRO A 349 -3.04 -19.85 -8.47
CA PRO A 349 -3.19 -19.60 -9.90
C PRO A 349 -3.26 -18.11 -10.27
N CYS A 350 -3.91 -17.30 -9.43
CA CYS A 350 -4.04 -15.86 -9.66
C CYS A 350 -2.92 -15.00 -9.04
N GLY A 351 -1.98 -15.56 -8.27
CA GLY A 351 -0.93 -14.79 -7.57
C GLY A 351 -0.55 -15.41 -6.24
N THR A 352 -0.76 -14.68 -5.12
CA THR A 352 -0.47 -15.14 -3.76
C THR A 352 -1.72 -15.14 -2.88
N ARG A 353 -1.91 -16.22 -2.13
CA ARG A 353 -3.02 -16.36 -1.17
C ARG A 353 -2.85 -15.40 0.00
N SER A 354 -3.95 -14.84 0.48
CA SER A 354 -3.94 -14.01 1.70
C SER A 354 -3.79 -14.81 2.98
N LEU A 355 -4.24 -16.09 2.99
CA LEU A 355 -4.06 -17.05 4.06
C LEU A 355 -3.46 -18.33 3.45
N ALA A 356 -2.47 -18.93 4.13
CA ALA A 356 -1.81 -20.13 3.61
C ALA A 356 -2.79 -21.28 3.42
N LYS A 357 -2.62 -22.04 2.33
CA LYS A 357 -3.41 -23.22 2.04
C LYS A 357 -3.34 -24.21 3.19
N GLY A 358 -4.50 -24.69 3.62
CA GLY A 358 -4.63 -25.66 4.71
C GLY A 358 -4.61 -25.08 6.11
N ASP A 359 -4.43 -23.78 6.30
CA ASP A 359 -4.55 -23.15 7.60
C ASP A 359 -6.00 -23.10 8.09
N PHE A 360 -6.16 -22.95 9.40
CA PHE A 360 -7.49 -22.81 10.00
C PHE A 360 -8.25 -21.66 9.36
N GLY A 361 -9.46 -21.96 8.88
CA GLY A 361 -10.32 -20.97 8.23
C GLY A 361 -9.97 -20.66 6.79
N TYR A 362 -9.03 -21.38 6.15
CA TYR A 362 -8.81 -21.27 4.71
C TYR A 362 -10.04 -21.72 3.93
N GLU A 363 -10.44 -20.93 2.95
CA GLU A 363 -11.64 -21.17 2.12
C GLU A 363 -11.23 -21.34 0.64
N PRO A 364 -11.22 -22.57 0.13
CA PRO A 364 -10.77 -22.84 -1.24
C PRO A 364 -11.72 -22.33 -2.32
N ASP A 365 -13.01 -22.17 -2.04
CA ASP A 365 -14.00 -21.69 -2.99
C ASP A 365 -14.12 -20.15 -2.94
N GLY A 366 -13.32 -19.48 -3.75
CA GLY A 366 -13.32 -18.04 -3.88
C GLY A 366 -12.61 -17.29 -2.76
N GLY A 367 -11.99 -18.00 -1.80
CA GLY A 367 -11.18 -17.40 -0.74
C GLY A 367 -11.95 -16.65 0.34
N ASN A 368 -13.28 -16.60 0.28
CA ASN A 368 -14.15 -15.86 1.19
C ASN A 368 -13.49 -14.58 1.73
N TYR A 369 -13.09 -13.69 0.79
CA TYR A 369 -12.40 -12.43 1.01
C TYR A 369 -10.93 -12.65 1.40
N TRP A 370 -10.53 -12.43 2.69
CA TRP A 370 -9.15 -12.58 3.17
C TRP A 370 -8.84 -13.97 3.75
N ARG A 371 -9.72 -14.94 3.58
CA ARG A 371 -9.53 -16.34 4.03
C ARG A 371 -8.91 -17.23 2.94
N GLY A 372 -8.06 -16.65 2.12
CA GLY A 372 -7.34 -17.29 1.03
C GLY A 372 -7.36 -16.50 -0.28
N GLY A 373 -8.31 -15.59 -0.46
CA GLY A 373 -8.41 -14.76 -1.67
C GLY A 373 -7.10 -14.09 -2.08
N VAL A 374 -6.88 -13.93 -3.38
CA VAL A 374 -5.70 -13.26 -3.96
C VAL A 374 -6.03 -11.79 -4.21
N TRP A 375 -5.13 -10.90 -3.78
CA TRP A 375 -5.34 -9.47 -3.83
C TRP A 375 -4.22 -8.76 -4.59
N CYS A 376 -4.58 -7.90 -5.54
CA CYS A 376 -3.59 -7.16 -6.34
C CYS A 376 -2.61 -6.35 -5.48
N ILE A 377 -3.09 -5.78 -4.39
CA ILE A 377 -2.26 -4.96 -3.48
C ILE A 377 -1.24 -5.77 -2.69
N THR A 378 -1.57 -6.99 -2.27
CA THR A 378 -0.62 -7.84 -1.55
C THR A 378 0.42 -8.46 -2.49
N ASP A 379 0.03 -8.80 -3.71
CA ASP A 379 0.99 -9.18 -4.75
C ASP A 379 1.92 -8.01 -5.11
N TRP A 380 1.39 -6.77 -5.23
CA TRP A 380 2.20 -5.56 -5.42
C TRP A 380 3.19 -5.36 -4.27
N MET A 381 2.73 -5.43 -3.02
CA MET A 381 3.57 -5.34 -1.83
C MET A 381 4.68 -6.40 -1.83
N ALA A 382 4.34 -7.66 -2.13
CA ALA A 382 5.30 -8.75 -2.17
C ALA A 382 6.36 -8.55 -3.28
N VAL A 383 5.94 -8.19 -4.50
CA VAL A 383 6.83 -7.90 -5.63
C VAL A 383 7.80 -6.77 -5.29
N ARG A 384 7.28 -5.65 -4.74
CA ARG A 384 8.12 -4.52 -4.34
C ARG A 384 9.10 -4.89 -3.22
N GLY A 385 8.65 -5.68 -2.24
CA GLY A 385 9.48 -6.17 -1.15
C GLY A 385 10.60 -7.10 -1.61
N LEU A 386 10.29 -8.04 -2.50
CA LEU A 386 11.27 -8.95 -3.10
C LEU A 386 12.35 -8.18 -3.88
N ASP A 387 11.95 -7.19 -4.68
CA ASP A 387 12.89 -6.37 -5.45
C ASP A 387 13.82 -5.58 -4.53
N LEU A 388 13.32 -4.97 -3.46
CA LEU A 388 14.11 -4.26 -2.45
C LEU A 388 15.09 -5.19 -1.71
N CYS A 389 14.76 -6.47 -1.55
CA CYS A 389 15.65 -7.47 -0.96
C CYS A 389 16.67 -8.06 -1.95
N GLY A 390 16.75 -7.55 -3.19
CA GLY A 390 17.65 -8.05 -4.24
C GLY A 390 17.20 -9.38 -4.87
N LEU A 391 15.95 -9.80 -4.63
CA LEU A 391 15.34 -11.02 -5.21
C LEU A 391 14.54 -10.69 -6.47
N SER A 392 15.10 -9.84 -7.34
CA SER A 392 14.42 -9.25 -8.52
C SER A 392 13.90 -10.30 -9.52
N ASP A 393 14.54 -11.47 -9.62
CA ASP A 393 14.06 -12.52 -10.52
C ASP A 393 12.80 -13.20 -9.98
N VAL A 394 12.71 -13.41 -8.66
CA VAL A 394 11.49 -13.91 -8.01
C VAL A 394 10.37 -12.89 -8.14
N ALA A 395 10.68 -11.61 -7.89
CA ALA A 395 9.74 -10.50 -8.06
C ALA A 395 9.15 -10.46 -9.49
N HIS A 396 10.01 -10.55 -10.50
CA HIS A 396 9.58 -10.55 -11.91
C HIS A 396 8.71 -11.76 -12.25
N ARG A 397 9.07 -12.98 -11.82
CA ARG A 397 8.25 -14.17 -12.07
C ARG A 397 6.88 -14.06 -11.40
N LEU A 398 6.82 -13.56 -10.16
CA LEU A 398 5.55 -13.33 -9.45
C LEU A 398 4.70 -12.29 -10.20
N ALA A 399 5.30 -11.17 -10.62
CA ALA A 399 4.62 -10.11 -11.37
C ALA A 399 4.05 -10.63 -12.70
N CYS A 400 4.84 -11.34 -13.50
CA CYS A 400 4.39 -11.94 -14.76
C CYS A 400 3.22 -12.90 -14.55
N ARG A 401 3.32 -13.81 -13.56
CA ARG A 401 2.26 -14.75 -13.22
C ARG A 401 0.97 -14.02 -12.84
N HIS A 402 1.07 -13.02 -11.96
CA HIS A 402 -0.09 -12.27 -11.46
C HIS A 402 -0.75 -11.45 -12.56
N VAL A 403 0.02 -10.64 -13.32
CA VAL A 403 -0.51 -9.84 -14.44
C VAL A 403 -1.21 -10.71 -15.47
N SER A 404 -0.58 -11.84 -15.88
CA SER A 404 -1.17 -12.75 -16.87
C SER A 404 -2.45 -13.42 -16.36
N ALA A 405 -2.48 -13.81 -15.08
CA ALA A 405 -3.67 -14.38 -14.47
C ALA A 405 -4.84 -13.39 -14.41
N ILE A 406 -4.58 -12.15 -13.98
CA ILE A 406 -5.61 -11.10 -13.93
C ILE A 406 -6.13 -10.77 -15.33
N ALA A 407 -5.23 -10.67 -16.32
CA ALA A 407 -5.60 -10.46 -17.72
C ALA A 407 -6.43 -11.62 -18.29
N ARG A 408 -6.15 -12.87 -17.86
CA ARG A 408 -6.96 -14.03 -18.25
C ARG A 408 -8.36 -13.95 -17.65
N VAL A 409 -8.49 -13.69 -16.35
CA VAL A 409 -9.81 -13.55 -15.71
C VAL A 409 -10.58 -12.36 -16.32
N HIS A 410 -9.88 -11.25 -16.64
CA HIS A 410 -10.48 -10.13 -17.36
C HIS A 410 -11.03 -10.55 -18.73
N ALA A 411 -10.26 -11.28 -19.52
CA ALA A 411 -10.70 -11.76 -20.85
C ALA A 411 -11.93 -12.67 -20.77
N ASP A 412 -12.00 -13.50 -19.73
CA ASP A 412 -13.10 -14.45 -19.54
C ASP A 412 -14.38 -13.78 -18.94
N THR A 413 -14.24 -12.67 -18.23
CA THR A 413 -15.36 -12.03 -17.47
C THR A 413 -15.70 -10.60 -17.89
N GLY A 414 -14.87 -9.97 -18.74
CA GLY A 414 -15.04 -8.61 -19.23
C GLY A 414 -14.83 -7.52 -18.16
N THR A 415 -14.12 -7.81 -17.04
CA THR A 415 -13.95 -6.84 -15.97
C THR A 415 -12.75 -7.16 -15.06
N ILE A 416 -12.33 -6.15 -14.29
CA ILE A 416 -11.36 -6.28 -13.20
C ILE A 416 -12.13 -6.42 -11.89
N TRP A 417 -11.69 -7.37 -11.04
CA TRP A 417 -12.35 -7.71 -9.80
C TRP A 417 -11.58 -7.19 -8.57
N GLU A 418 -12.27 -7.07 -7.46
CA GLU A 418 -11.70 -6.64 -6.18
C GLU A 418 -10.66 -7.63 -5.62
N SER A 419 -10.95 -8.94 -5.73
CA SER A 419 -10.04 -10.04 -5.40
C SER A 419 -10.30 -11.25 -6.30
N TYR A 420 -9.44 -12.26 -6.20
CA TYR A 420 -9.45 -13.42 -7.07
C TYR A 420 -9.44 -14.73 -6.27
N ASP A 421 -9.89 -15.80 -6.92
CA ASP A 421 -10.01 -17.14 -6.33
C ASP A 421 -8.61 -17.74 -6.05
N PRO A 422 -8.39 -18.37 -4.88
CA PRO A 422 -7.10 -18.93 -4.50
C PRO A 422 -6.73 -20.24 -5.21
N GLU A 423 -7.71 -20.94 -5.82
CA GLU A 423 -7.50 -22.25 -6.43
C GLU A 423 -7.78 -22.29 -7.94
N ARG A 424 -8.37 -21.23 -8.51
CA ARG A 424 -8.77 -21.16 -9.91
C ARG A 424 -8.50 -19.78 -10.52
N LEU A 425 -8.42 -19.72 -11.84
CA LEU A 425 -8.44 -18.44 -12.60
C LEU A 425 -9.89 -17.92 -12.66
N ALA A 426 -10.34 -17.28 -11.58
CA ALA A 426 -11.71 -16.83 -11.40
C ALA A 426 -11.78 -15.63 -10.43
N PRO A 427 -12.91 -14.90 -10.39
CA PRO A 427 -13.16 -13.92 -9.35
C PRO A 427 -13.17 -14.54 -7.95
N GLY A 428 -12.72 -13.76 -6.96
CA GLY A 428 -12.91 -14.10 -5.55
C GLY A 428 -14.37 -14.06 -5.13
N LYS A 429 -14.65 -14.58 -3.94
CA LYS A 429 -15.99 -14.56 -3.34
C LYS A 429 -15.98 -13.95 -1.94
N LEU A 430 -17.12 -13.40 -1.56
CA LEU A 430 -17.45 -13.02 -0.20
C LEU A 430 -18.83 -13.57 0.13
N TYR A 431 -18.95 -14.38 1.18
CA TYR A 431 -20.20 -15.07 1.55
C TYR A 431 -20.84 -15.84 0.37
N GLY A 432 -20.02 -16.56 -0.41
CA GLY A 432 -20.46 -17.38 -1.54
C GLY A 432 -20.84 -16.61 -2.81
N LYS A 433 -20.80 -15.27 -2.80
CA LYS A 433 -21.08 -14.42 -3.96
C LYS A 433 -19.77 -13.84 -4.52
N PRO A 434 -19.67 -13.64 -5.85
CA PRO A 434 -18.52 -12.92 -6.42
C PRO A 434 -18.33 -11.56 -5.74
N VAL A 435 -17.08 -11.18 -5.54
CA VAL A 435 -16.69 -9.85 -5.06
C VAL A 435 -17.06 -8.75 -6.07
N ARG A 436 -16.68 -7.51 -5.82
CA ARG A 436 -17.06 -6.36 -6.65
C ARG A 436 -16.39 -6.39 -8.00
N ARG A 437 -17.20 -6.08 -9.04
CA ARG A 437 -16.77 -5.85 -10.44
C ARG A 437 -16.29 -4.42 -10.63
N GLU A 438 -15.62 -4.19 -11.78
CA GLU A 438 -15.11 -2.87 -12.19
C GLU A 438 -14.27 -2.20 -11.08
N PHE A 439 -13.53 -3.02 -10.37
CA PHE A 439 -12.83 -2.58 -9.18
C PHE A 439 -11.39 -2.16 -9.54
N VAL A 440 -11.24 -0.97 -10.10
CA VAL A 440 -9.94 -0.35 -10.43
C VAL A 440 -9.48 0.66 -9.37
N GLY A 441 -9.96 0.54 -8.14
CA GLY A 441 -9.38 1.20 -7.00
C GLY A 441 -7.95 0.70 -6.80
N PHE A 442 -7.74 -0.07 -5.76
CA PHE A 442 -6.41 -0.67 -5.57
C PHE A 442 -6.05 -1.76 -6.61
N SER A 443 -7.03 -2.46 -7.21
CA SER A 443 -6.72 -3.52 -8.19
C SER A 443 -6.11 -3.01 -9.50
N GLY A 444 -6.20 -1.71 -9.78
CA GLY A 444 -5.52 -1.08 -10.92
C GLY A 444 -3.99 -1.17 -10.87
N VAL A 445 -3.38 -1.42 -9.71
CA VAL A 445 -1.91 -1.58 -9.61
C VAL A 445 -1.38 -2.71 -10.46
N THR A 446 -2.14 -3.82 -10.62
CA THR A 446 -1.67 -4.98 -11.39
C THR A 446 -1.65 -4.73 -12.89
N PRO A 447 -2.78 -4.42 -13.55
CA PRO A 447 -2.76 -4.24 -15.00
C PRO A 447 -1.99 -2.99 -15.45
N ILE A 448 -1.79 -1.99 -14.58
CA ILE A 448 -1.11 -0.74 -14.94
C ILE A 448 0.31 -0.69 -14.39
N ALA A 449 0.49 -0.48 -13.10
CA ALA A 449 1.81 -0.22 -12.52
C ALA A 449 2.73 -1.46 -12.56
N MET A 450 2.21 -2.63 -12.20
CA MET A 450 3.00 -3.87 -12.22
C MET A 450 3.37 -4.27 -13.67
N LEU A 451 2.48 -4.06 -14.64
CA LEU A 451 2.83 -4.29 -16.05
C LEU A 451 3.98 -3.39 -16.50
N ILE A 452 3.91 -2.08 -16.22
CA ILE A 452 4.96 -1.13 -16.64
C ILE A 452 6.27 -1.40 -15.90
N ARG A 453 6.22 -1.47 -14.57
CA ARG A 453 7.41 -1.46 -13.73
C ARG A 453 8.06 -2.83 -13.58
N ASP A 454 7.26 -3.88 -13.36
CA ASP A 454 7.78 -5.18 -12.93
C ASP A 454 7.78 -6.20 -14.07
N VAL A 455 6.87 -6.11 -15.05
CA VAL A 455 6.85 -6.97 -16.23
C VAL A 455 7.67 -6.38 -17.38
N PHE A 456 7.41 -5.14 -17.77
CA PHE A 456 8.23 -4.46 -18.80
C PHE A 456 9.58 -4.01 -18.26
N GLY A 457 9.71 -3.85 -16.92
CA GLY A 457 10.95 -3.52 -16.26
C GLY A 457 11.33 -2.04 -16.27
N MET A 458 10.37 -1.13 -16.45
CA MET A 458 10.62 0.31 -16.57
C MET A 458 10.48 1.03 -15.25
N ASP A 459 11.58 1.58 -14.71
CA ASP A 459 11.58 2.46 -13.53
C ASP A 459 11.89 3.90 -13.96
N PHE A 460 10.91 4.79 -13.78
CA PHE A 460 10.98 6.19 -14.19
C PHE A 460 11.40 7.08 -13.02
N THR A 461 12.36 7.96 -13.29
CA THR A 461 12.77 9.04 -12.41
C THR A 461 12.89 10.33 -13.22
N PRO A 462 13.00 11.51 -12.62
CA PRO A 462 13.10 12.77 -13.38
C PRO A 462 14.25 12.74 -14.39
N GLY A 463 13.90 12.85 -15.67
CA GLY A 463 14.84 12.87 -16.78
C GLY A 463 15.49 11.53 -17.14
N LYS A 464 15.14 10.43 -16.45
CA LYS A 464 15.79 9.14 -16.64
C LYS A 464 14.82 7.95 -16.53
N VAL A 465 15.09 6.92 -17.32
CA VAL A 465 14.45 5.60 -17.25
C VAL A 465 15.51 4.53 -17.06
N MET A 466 15.39 3.73 -16.01
CA MET A 466 16.10 2.47 -15.88
C MET A 466 15.22 1.37 -16.45
N TRP A 467 15.68 0.62 -17.43
CA TRP A 467 14.88 -0.39 -18.12
C TRP A 467 15.55 -1.76 -18.06
N LYS A 468 15.09 -2.62 -17.16
CA LYS A 468 15.52 -4.02 -17.03
C LYS A 468 14.73 -4.89 -18.00
N VAL A 469 15.29 -5.07 -19.20
CA VAL A 469 14.60 -5.80 -20.30
C VAL A 469 14.74 -7.30 -20.10
N ARG A 470 13.68 -7.97 -19.65
CA ARG A 470 13.63 -9.44 -19.47
C ARG A 470 12.81 -10.17 -20.53
N LEU A 471 11.78 -9.54 -21.07
CA LEU A 471 10.91 -10.14 -22.09
C LEU A 471 11.64 -10.27 -23.44
N LEU A 472 11.29 -11.30 -24.19
CA LEU A 472 11.86 -11.55 -25.53
C LEU A 472 11.00 -10.94 -26.65
N GLU A 473 9.71 -10.86 -26.45
CA GLU A 473 8.75 -10.28 -27.40
C GLU A 473 8.94 -8.77 -27.48
N ARG A 474 8.50 -8.18 -28.60
CA ARG A 474 8.42 -6.73 -28.70
C ARG A 474 7.43 -6.20 -27.67
N HIS A 475 7.88 -5.24 -26.84
CA HIS A 475 7.07 -4.67 -25.75
C HIS A 475 7.48 -3.25 -25.40
N GLY A 476 6.59 -2.55 -24.69
CA GLY A 476 6.89 -1.22 -24.20
C GLY A 476 5.66 -0.38 -23.92
N ILE A 477 5.86 0.93 -23.85
CA ILE A 477 4.83 1.91 -23.54
C ILE A 477 4.85 3.03 -24.59
N GLU A 478 3.70 3.49 -25.02
CA GLU A 478 3.53 4.63 -25.91
C GLU A 478 2.71 5.74 -25.25
N ASN A 479 2.99 6.98 -25.65
CA ASN A 479 2.24 8.16 -25.26
C ASN A 479 2.22 8.39 -23.73
N LEU A 480 3.29 8.04 -23.03
CA LEU A 480 3.44 8.33 -21.60
C LEU A 480 3.90 9.78 -21.43
N THR A 481 3.09 10.60 -20.78
CA THR A 481 3.49 11.96 -20.42
C THR A 481 4.08 11.99 -19.03
N LEU A 482 5.34 12.35 -18.92
CA LEU A 482 6.05 12.49 -17.65
C LEU A 482 5.64 13.79 -16.91
N PRO A 483 5.91 13.92 -15.60
CA PRO A 483 5.51 15.10 -14.82
C PRO A 483 6.04 16.44 -15.34
N ASP A 484 7.19 16.44 -16.01
CA ASP A 484 7.77 17.63 -16.65
C ASP A 484 7.11 17.99 -17.99
N GLY A 485 6.11 17.22 -18.42
CA GLY A 485 5.41 17.37 -19.69
C GLY A 485 6.12 16.72 -20.89
N ASN A 486 7.21 15.97 -20.67
CA ASN A 486 7.85 15.19 -21.74
C ASN A 486 6.97 14.01 -22.12
N VAL A 487 6.58 13.91 -23.40
CA VAL A 487 5.82 12.77 -23.92
C VAL A 487 6.81 11.75 -24.47
N VAL A 488 6.78 10.54 -23.91
CA VAL A 488 7.74 9.48 -24.28
C VAL A 488 7.02 8.24 -24.82
N SER A 489 7.67 7.58 -25.78
CA SER A 489 7.35 6.23 -26.22
C SER A 489 8.64 5.40 -26.22
N LEU A 490 8.58 4.26 -25.55
CA LEU A 490 9.71 3.38 -25.26
C LEU A 490 9.33 1.98 -25.74
N ILE A 491 9.96 1.49 -26.79
CA ILE A 491 9.68 0.17 -27.39
C ILE A 491 10.97 -0.63 -27.47
N CYS A 492 10.99 -1.81 -26.88
CA CYS A 492 12.00 -2.82 -27.07
C CYS A 492 11.57 -3.72 -28.23
N GLU A 493 12.45 -3.93 -29.21
CA GLU A 493 12.21 -4.84 -30.31
C GLU A 493 12.32 -6.30 -29.87
N GLN A 494 11.69 -7.20 -30.62
CA GLN A 494 11.75 -8.64 -30.37
C GLN A 494 13.19 -9.15 -30.40
N ARG A 495 13.51 -10.04 -29.44
CA ARG A 495 14.80 -10.73 -29.35
C ARG A 495 14.61 -12.24 -29.52
N LYS A 496 15.61 -12.91 -30.09
CA LYS A 496 15.61 -14.37 -30.27
C LYS A 496 15.99 -15.12 -28.98
N SER A 497 16.75 -14.48 -28.10
CA SER A 497 17.19 -15.04 -26.83
C SER A 497 17.53 -13.97 -25.80
N ALA A 498 17.60 -14.32 -24.54
CA ALA A 498 18.03 -13.44 -23.44
C ALA A 498 19.50 -12.96 -23.56
N ALA A 499 20.34 -13.70 -24.31
CA ALA A 499 21.74 -13.33 -24.55
C ALA A 499 21.87 -12.22 -25.62
N GLU A 500 20.85 -11.98 -26.42
CA GLU A 500 20.83 -10.90 -27.41
C GLU A 500 20.58 -9.56 -26.72
N LYS A 501 21.43 -8.57 -27.03
CA LYS A 501 21.28 -7.22 -26.46
C LYS A 501 19.94 -6.62 -26.87
N PRO A 502 19.18 -6.02 -25.94
CA PRO A 502 17.96 -5.31 -26.27
C PRO A 502 18.20 -4.16 -27.25
N VAL A 503 17.37 -4.07 -28.27
CA VAL A 503 17.30 -2.93 -29.18
C VAL A 503 16.07 -2.12 -28.82
N VAL A 504 16.29 -0.92 -28.28
CA VAL A 504 15.21 -0.04 -27.83
C VAL A 504 15.05 1.15 -28.75
N ARG A 505 13.82 1.50 -29.09
CA ARG A 505 13.45 2.75 -29.77
C ARG A 505 12.87 3.71 -28.74
N VAL A 506 13.43 4.91 -28.71
CA VAL A 506 13.00 5.99 -27.82
C VAL A 506 12.49 7.14 -28.68
N THR A 507 11.24 7.51 -28.48
CA THR A 507 10.68 8.76 -29.03
C THR A 507 10.30 9.64 -27.86
N SER A 508 10.73 10.89 -27.87
CA SER A 508 10.43 11.83 -26.78
C SER A 508 10.36 13.26 -27.29
N THR A 509 9.56 14.10 -26.64
CA THR A 509 9.45 15.53 -26.98
C THR A 509 10.57 16.37 -26.37
N ARG A 510 11.28 15.83 -25.37
CA ARG A 510 12.46 16.41 -24.73
C ARG A 510 13.50 15.32 -24.50
N PRO A 511 14.79 15.66 -24.34
CA PRO A 511 15.83 14.67 -24.03
C PRO A 511 15.48 13.87 -22.77
N ILE A 512 15.72 12.56 -22.80
CA ILE A 512 15.58 11.63 -21.69
C ILE A 512 16.71 10.60 -21.73
N GLU A 513 17.31 10.32 -20.61
CA GLU A 513 18.30 9.24 -20.47
C GLU A 513 17.56 7.90 -20.33
N VAL A 514 17.91 6.92 -21.17
CA VAL A 514 17.40 5.55 -21.07
C VAL A 514 18.58 4.60 -20.85
N VAL A 515 18.66 4.01 -19.66
CA VAL A 515 19.65 3.00 -19.32
C VAL A 515 19.01 1.63 -19.43
N VAL A 516 19.52 0.78 -20.30
CA VAL A 516 19.00 -0.56 -20.60
C VAL A 516 19.92 -1.59 -19.94
N GLU A 517 19.34 -2.49 -19.11
CA GLU A 517 19.99 -3.57 -18.40
C GLU A 517 19.48 -4.95 -18.87
#